data_6f57682fe396abc6dd77ed5160ef0c5e
#
_entry.id   6f57682fe396abc6dd77ed5160ef0c5e
#
_cell.length_a   1.000
_cell.length_b   1.000
_cell.length_c   1.000
_cell.angle_alpha   90.00
_cell.angle_beta   90.00
_cell.angle_gamma   90.00
#
_symmetry.space_group_name_H-M   'P 1'
#
loop_
_entity.id
_entity.type
_entity.pdbx_description
1 polymer ?
#
loop_
_entity_poly.entity_id
_entity_poly.type
_entity_poly.pdbx_seq_one_letter_code
_entity_poly.pdbx_strand_id
1 'polypeptide(L)'
;MNEREKPLPSDLYDEEYFLTACEGFDEFLKSDGENLSRRLTQAFAFADVVPGMAVLDLGCGRGEIVRHVSRLGADSYGIDYSRVSVEMTRRVMTNEPGKHGVARSDAKALPFTDGAFDRVLMFDVVEHLHPWELDTCLSEVYRVLKPGGQIIVHTAPNRWYDAYAYPWVRRVRTLMGQGEKYPANPRALNVEVNTEVHVNEQDLLRMRRYLTRASFKAVKVWLDTPPQNRNENTVLNALRHVAFNWVPFAWFFQREVFAVGAK
;
A
#
# COMPACT_ATOMS: atom_id res chain seq x y z
N MET A 1 21.98 15.58 18.39
CA MET A 1 21.68 14.79 17.17
C MET A 1 20.64 13.78 17.61
N ASN A 2 19.39 13.88 17.10
CA ASN A 2 18.41 12.81 17.36
C ASN A 2 18.92 11.54 16.66
N GLU A 3 19.10 10.46 17.40
CA GLU A 3 19.36 9.16 16.78
C GLU A 3 18.20 8.84 15.84
N ARG A 4 18.53 8.49 14.60
CA ARG A 4 17.52 8.03 13.65
C ARG A 4 16.96 6.70 14.15
N GLU A 5 15.64 6.56 14.11
CA GLU A 5 14.98 5.28 14.37
C GLU A 5 15.58 4.21 13.45
N LYS A 6 15.80 3.01 14.00
CA LYS A 6 16.36 1.90 13.21
C LYS A 6 15.30 1.35 12.28
N PRO A 7 15.68 0.92 11.06
CA PRO A 7 14.78 0.22 10.16
C PRO A 7 14.12 -0.99 10.83
N LEU A 8 12.90 -1.29 10.45
CA LEU A 8 12.24 -2.52 10.89
C LEU A 8 13.05 -3.73 10.39
N PRO A 9 13.24 -4.76 11.22
CA PRO A 9 13.94 -5.98 10.82
C PRO A 9 13.19 -6.72 9.71
N SER A 10 13.91 -7.25 8.72
CA SER A 10 13.31 -7.98 7.59
C SER A 10 12.68 -9.31 7.96
N ASP A 11 13.00 -9.87 9.11
CA ASP A 11 12.47 -11.11 9.64
C ASP A 11 11.07 -10.97 10.26
N LEU A 12 10.60 -9.75 10.49
CA LEU A 12 9.19 -9.49 10.79
C LEU A 12 8.26 -9.82 9.61
N TYR A 13 8.79 -9.89 8.40
CA TYR A 13 8.06 -10.16 7.17
C TYR A 13 8.34 -11.60 6.72
N ASP A 14 7.88 -12.56 7.53
CA ASP A 14 7.98 -13.99 7.29
C ASP A 14 6.80 -14.54 6.45
N GLU A 15 6.76 -15.85 6.25
CA GLU A 15 5.69 -16.50 5.47
C GLU A 15 4.32 -16.36 6.15
N GLU A 16 4.26 -16.44 7.47
CA GLU A 16 3.03 -16.26 8.24
C GLU A 16 2.48 -14.85 8.04
N TYR A 17 3.34 -13.82 8.11
CA TYR A 17 2.97 -12.45 7.82
C TYR A 17 2.31 -12.31 6.44
N PHE A 18 2.93 -12.83 5.39
CA PHE A 18 2.38 -12.70 4.03
C PHE A 18 1.10 -13.49 3.81
N LEU A 19 0.90 -14.61 4.51
CA LEU A 19 -0.26 -15.49 4.35
C LEU A 19 -1.42 -15.20 5.33
N THR A 20 -1.21 -14.31 6.33
CA THR A 20 -2.25 -14.03 7.34
C THR A 20 -2.49 -12.55 7.59
N ALA A 21 -1.47 -11.70 7.41
CA ALA A 21 -1.52 -10.29 7.76
C ALA A 21 -1.65 -9.36 6.56
N CYS A 22 -1.05 -9.72 5.43
CA CYS A 22 -1.14 -8.93 4.21
C CYS A 22 -2.54 -9.03 3.58
N GLU A 23 -3.06 -7.89 3.17
CA GLU A 23 -4.34 -7.81 2.47
C GLU A 23 -4.37 -8.68 1.22
N GLY A 24 -5.51 -9.29 0.94
CA GLY A 24 -5.69 -10.15 -0.25
C GLY A 24 -5.16 -11.57 -0.11
N PHE A 25 -4.75 -12.01 1.10
CA PHE A 25 -4.27 -13.38 1.27
C PHE A 25 -5.32 -14.45 0.94
N ASP A 26 -6.59 -14.18 1.21
CA ASP A 26 -7.70 -15.07 0.85
C ASP A 26 -7.82 -15.27 -0.66
N GLU A 27 -7.70 -14.20 -1.43
CA GLU A 27 -7.70 -14.22 -2.89
C GLU A 27 -6.45 -14.94 -3.43
N PHE A 28 -5.31 -14.66 -2.81
CA PHE A 28 -4.06 -15.32 -3.16
C PHE A 28 -4.14 -16.83 -2.96
N LEU A 29 -4.59 -17.29 -1.79
CA LEU A 29 -4.72 -18.72 -1.50
C LEU A 29 -5.72 -19.43 -2.41
N LYS A 30 -6.81 -18.76 -2.84
CA LYS A 30 -7.82 -19.33 -3.74
C LYS A 30 -7.37 -19.41 -5.19
N SER A 31 -6.48 -18.54 -5.62
CA SER A 31 -6.12 -18.39 -7.02
C SER A 31 -4.62 -18.52 -7.30
N ASP A 32 -3.82 -18.86 -6.29
CA ASP A 32 -2.35 -18.89 -6.36
C ASP A 32 -1.78 -17.57 -6.94
N GLY A 33 -2.37 -16.44 -6.54
CA GLY A 33 -1.96 -15.10 -6.98
C GLY A 33 -2.39 -14.74 -8.41
N GLU A 34 -3.32 -15.48 -9.02
CA GLU A 34 -3.86 -15.11 -10.35
C GLU A 34 -4.79 -13.91 -10.30
N ASN A 35 -5.58 -13.82 -9.23
CA ASN A 35 -6.55 -12.76 -9.03
C ASN A 35 -6.05 -11.76 -8.00
N LEU A 36 -6.06 -10.50 -8.38
CA LEU A 36 -5.80 -9.41 -7.45
C LEU A 36 -6.98 -9.26 -6.49
N SER A 37 -6.68 -8.92 -5.26
CA SER A 37 -7.71 -8.45 -4.32
C SER A 37 -8.39 -7.20 -4.88
N ARG A 38 -9.55 -6.87 -4.33
CA ARG A 38 -10.26 -5.66 -4.74
C ARG A 38 -9.43 -4.39 -4.52
N ARG A 39 -8.69 -4.30 -3.42
CA ARG A 39 -7.83 -3.17 -3.10
C ARG A 39 -6.69 -3.05 -4.10
N LEU A 40 -5.97 -4.14 -4.35
CA LEU A 40 -4.90 -4.16 -5.34
C LEU A 40 -5.41 -3.83 -6.75
N THR A 41 -6.58 -4.37 -7.15
CA THR A 41 -7.21 -4.03 -8.44
C THR A 41 -7.51 -2.53 -8.54
N GLN A 42 -8.05 -1.93 -7.48
CA GLN A 42 -8.35 -0.50 -7.46
C GLN A 42 -7.09 0.36 -7.52
N ALA A 43 -6.06 0.01 -6.73
CA ALA A 43 -4.79 0.73 -6.73
C ALA A 43 -4.08 0.61 -8.08
N PHE A 44 -4.06 -0.60 -8.65
CA PHE A 44 -3.43 -0.87 -9.93
C PHE A 44 -4.09 -0.14 -11.10
N ALA A 45 -5.41 0.06 -11.06
CA ALA A 45 -6.14 0.77 -12.13
C ALA A 45 -5.60 2.19 -12.40
N PHE A 46 -4.97 2.84 -11.42
CA PHE A 46 -4.37 4.16 -11.61
C PHE A 46 -2.99 4.14 -12.29
N ALA A 47 -2.42 2.95 -12.48
CA ALA A 47 -1.10 2.82 -13.09
C ALA A 47 -1.13 2.94 -14.61
N ASP A 48 -2.29 2.72 -15.25
CA ASP A 48 -2.45 2.75 -16.72
C ASP A 48 -1.33 1.98 -17.44
N VAL A 49 -1.07 0.76 -16.97
CA VAL A 49 -0.01 -0.09 -17.54
C VAL A 49 -0.43 -0.59 -18.91
N VAL A 50 0.45 -0.40 -19.88
CA VAL A 50 0.25 -0.91 -21.24
C VAL A 50 1.41 -1.82 -21.67
N PRO A 51 1.20 -2.71 -22.66
CA PRO A 51 2.27 -3.58 -23.15
C PRO A 51 3.53 -2.81 -23.54
N GLY A 52 4.69 -3.36 -23.19
CA GLY A 52 6.01 -2.79 -23.48
C GLY A 52 6.50 -1.75 -22.46
N MET A 53 5.70 -1.34 -21.47
CA MET A 53 6.20 -0.54 -20.35
C MET A 53 7.14 -1.36 -19.46
N ALA A 54 8.11 -0.70 -18.81
CA ALA A 54 8.88 -1.26 -17.71
C ALA A 54 8.26 -0.80 -16.38
N VAL A 55 7.85 -1.75 -15.55
CA VAL A 55 7.12 -1.51 -14.29
C VAL A 55 7.85 -2.15 -13.13
N LEU A 56 8.08 -1.38 -12.07
CA LEU A 56 8.64 -1.85 -10.81
C LEU A 56 7.54 -1.91 -9.74
N ASP A 57 7.37 -3.09 -9.15
CA ASP A 57 6.61 -3.30 -7.92
C ASP A 57 7.58 -3.27 -6.72
N LEU A 58 7.51 -2.21 -5.94
CA LEU A 58 8.37 -1.96 -4.80
C LEU A 58 7.67 -2.43 -3.53
N GLY A 59 8.21 -3.48 -2.88
CA GLY A 59 7.53 -4.23 -1.84
C GLY A 59 6.61 -5.29 -2.45
N CYS A 60 7.17 -6.14 -3.32
CA CYS A 60 6.35 -7.03 -4.16
C CYS A 60 5.63 -8.17 -3.41
N GLY A 61 5.91 -8.36 -2.13
CA GLY A 61 5.19 -9.32 -1.27
C GLY A 61 5.09 -10.72 -1.87
N ARG A 62 3.87 -11.18 -2.13
CA ARG A 62 3.59 -12.49 -2.72
C ARG A 62 3.70 -12.55 -4.24
N GLY A 63 3.85 -11.39 -4.92
CA GLY A 63 4.09 -11.29 -6.36
C GLY A 63 2.87 -11.14 -7.26
N GLU A 64 1.67 -10.94 -6.71
CA GLU A 64 0.43 -10.82 -7.51
C GLU A 64 0.52 -9.66 -8.52
N ILE A 65 1.06 -8.52 -8.12
CA ILE A 65 1.21 -7.35 -8.99
C ILE A 65 2.26 -7.60 -10.07
N VAL A 66 3.41 -8.17 -9.72
CA VAL A 66 4.48 -8.51 -10.69
C VAL A 66 3.92 -9.44 -11.77
N ARG A 67 3.16 -10.46 -11.37
CA ARG A 67 2.49 -11.41 -12.26
C ARG A 67 1.45 -10.72 -13.15
N HIS A 68 0.62 -9.88 -12.56
CA HIS A 68 -0.43 -9.15 -13.29
C HIS A 68 0.17 -8.24 -14.37
N VAL A 69 1.23 -7.50 -14.05
CA VAL A 69 1.99 -6.67 -14.99
C VAL A 69 2.55 -7.49 -16.15
N SER A 70 3.17 -8.64 -15.84
CA SER A 70 3.72 -9.56 -16.86
C SER A 70 2.64 -10.04 -17.84
N ARG A 71 1.46 -10.42 -17.32
CA ARG A 71 0.32 -10.88 -18.13
C ARG A 71 -0.30 -9.78 -19.01
N LEU A 72 -0.11 -8.51 -18.66
CA LEU A 72 -0.48 -7.38 -19.52
C LEU A 72 0.53 -7.12 -20.65
N GLY A 73 1.61 -7.89 -20.73
CA GLY A 73 2.65 -7.72 -21.76
C GLY A 73 3.65 -6.60 -21.47
N ALA A 74 3.74 -6.16 -20.24
CA ALA A 74 4.75 -5.22 -19.77
C ALA A 74 5.94 -5.95 -19.14
N ASP A 75 7.13 -5.33 -19.17
CA ASP A 75 8.31 -5.81 -18.46
C ASP A 75 8.10 -5.61 -16.96
N SER A 76 8.05 -6.67 -16.16
CA SER A 76 7.71 -6.61 -14.75
C SER A 76 8.91 -6.90 -13.84
N TYR A 77 9.11 -6.05 -12.85
CA TYR A 77 10.18 -6.19 -11.86
C TYR A 77 9.61 -6.08 -10.47
N GLY A 78 10.02 -6.99 -9.58
CA GLY A 78 9.66 -6.97 -8.17
C GLY A 78 10.88 -6.87 -7.28
N ILE A 79 10.83 -6.01 -6.28
CA ILE A 79 11.81 -6.01 -5.20
C ILE A 79 11.12 -6.05 -3.84
N ASP A 80 11.77 -6.68 -2.90
CA ASP A 80 11.34 -6.70 -1.51
C ASP A 80 12.53 -6.78 -0.56
N TYR A 81 12.35 -6.31 0.65
CA TYR A 81 13.35 -6.39 1.72
C TYR A 81 13.38 -7.80 2.34
N SER A 82 12.24 -8.48 2.36
CA SER A 82 12.10 -9.85 2.86
C SER A 82 12.62 -10.89 1.85
N ARG A 83 13.40 -11.84 2.36
CA ARG A 83 13.81 -13.00 1.57
C ARG A 83 12.63 -13.88 1.21
N VAL A 84 11.67 -14.04 2.14
CA VAL A 84 10.49 -14.88 1.94
C VAL A 84 9.61 -14.32 0.83
N SER A 85 9.36 -13.02 0.81
CA SER A 85 8.65 -12.33 -0.27
C SER A 85 9.27 -12.65 -1.64
N VAL A 86 10.59 -12.46 -1.76
CA VAL A 86 11.31 -12.71 -3.02
C VAL A 86 11.18 -14.17 -3.47
N GLU A 87 11.22 -15.11 -2.54
CA GLU A 87 11.04 -16.55 -2.83
C GLU A 87 9.61 -16.85 -3.28
N MET A 88 8.60 -16.27 -2.62
CA MET A 88 7.19 -16.40 -3.00
C MET A 88 6.94 -15.80 -4.39
N THR A 89 7.40 -14.57 -4.62
CA THR A 89 7.26 -13.90 -5.93
C THR A 89 7.93 -14.68 -7.04
N ARG A 90 9.15 -15.23 -6.84
CA ARG A 90 9.81 -16.07 -7.84
C ARG A 90 9.01 -17.33 -8.15
N ARG A 91 8.38 -17.95 -7.16
CA ARG A 91 7.50 -19.11 -7.35
C ARG A 91 6.31 -18.76 -8.23
N VAL A 92 5.63 -17.67 -7.92
CA VAL A 92 4.47 -17.18 -8.69
C VAL A 92 4.86 -16.81 -10.13
N MET A 93 6.08 -16.28 -10.33
CA MET A 93 6.58 -15.88 -11.65
C MET A 93 7.14 -17.03 -12.48
N THR A 94 7.19 -18.26 -11.94
CA THR A 94 7.64 -19.42 -12.70
C THR A 94 6.70 -19.67 -13.89
N ASN A 95 7.24 -19.69 -15.10
CA ASN A 95 6.51 -19.85 -16.36
C ASN A 95 5.60 -18.68 -16.78
N GLU A 96 5.64 -17.55 -16.10
CA GLU A 96 4.92 -16.36 -16.57
C GLU A 96 5.59 -15.77 -17.85
N PRO A 97 4.80 -15.21 -18.77
CA PRO A 97 5.30 -14.70 -20.04
C PRO A 97 6.12 -13.40 -19.84
N GLY A 98 6.87 -13.03 -20.88
CA GLY A 98 7.54 -11.75 -20.96
C GLY A 98 8.83 -11.67 -20.16
N LYS A 99 9.37 -10.45 -20.09
CA LYS A 99 10.58 -10.15 -19.35
C LYS A 99 10.23 -9.75 -17.93
N HIS A 100 10.80 -10.47 -16.98
CA HIS A 100 10.60 -10.19 -15.57
C HIS A 100 11.87 -10.41 -14.75
N GLY A 101 11.94 -9.77 -13.59
CA GLY A 101 13.04 -9.91 -12.65
C GLY A 101 12.58 -9.71 -11.20
N VAL A 102 13.08 -10.54 -10.29
CA VAL A 102 12.78 -10.45 -8.86
C VAL A 102 14.06 -10.46 -8.05
N ALA A 103 14.25 -9.44 -7.20
CA ALA A 103 15.46 -9.30 -6.40
C ALA A 103 15.13 -8.91 -4.95
N ARG A 104 15.97 -9.39 -4.02
CA ARG A 104 15.97 -8.86 -2.66
C ARG A 104 16.75 -7.54 -2.65
N SER A 105 16.09 -6.46 -2.25
CA SER A 105 16.72 -5.14 -2.17
C SER A 105 16.05 -4.27 -1.12
N ASP A 106 16.82 -3.33 -0.60
CA ASP A 106 16.30 -2.27 0.24
C ASP A 106 15.73 -1.16 -0.65
N ALA A 107 14.53 -0.70 -0.35
CA ALA A 107 13.86 0.40 -1.06
C ALA A 107 14.64 1.73 -1.04
N LYS A 108 15.59 1.86 -0.11
CA LYS A 108 16.47 3.03 0.03
C LYS A 108 17.71 2.99 -0.87
N ALA A 109 17.93 1.86 -1.59
CA ALA A 109 19.07 1.68 -2.48
C ALA A 109 18.68 0.72 -3.62
N LEU A 110 17.95 1.25 -4.61
CA LEU A 110 17.41 0.46 -5.71
C LEU A 110 18.51 0.02 -6.69
N PRO A 111 18.64 -1.29 -7.01
CA PRO A 111 19.70 -1.82 -7.85
C PRO A 111 19.42 -1.61 -9.35
N PHE A 112 18.90 -0.45 -9.71
CA PHE A 112 18.54 -0.10 -11.07
C PHE A 112 19.20 1.21 -11.48
N THR A 113 19.43 1.36 -12.79
CA THR A 113 19.94 2.60 -13.38
C THR A 113 18.89 3.72 -13.36
N ASP A 114 19.35 4.94 -13.49
CA ASP A 114 18.48 6.11 -13.63
C ASP A 114 17.58 5.94 -14.85
N GLY A 115 16.31 6.31 -14.71
CA GLY A 115 15.36 6.30 -15.82
C GLY A 115 15.04 4.89 -16.38
N ALA A 116 15.04 3.86 -15.55
CA ALA A 116 14.75 2.49 -15.97
C ALA A 116 13.25 2.22 -16.19
N PHE A 117 12.36 2.87 -15.42
CA PHE A 117 10.95 2.48 -15.33
C PHE A 117 9.97 3.55 -15.81
N ASP A 118 8.89 3.10 -16.46
CA ASP A 118 7.74 3.91 -16.82
C ASP A 118 6.80 4.08 -15.62
N ARG A 119 6.70 3.06 -14.75
CA ARG A 119 5.88 3.04 -13.54
C ARG A 119 6.65 2.44 -12.38
N VAL A 120 6.46 3.03 -11.20
CA VAL A 120 6.83 2.41 -9.92
C VAL A 120 5.58 2.34 -9.07
N LEU A 121 5.26 1.15 -8.59
CA LEU A 121 4.11 0.86 -7.75
C LEU A 121 4.58 0.66 -6.31
N MET A 122 3.94 1.31 -5.35
CA MET A 122 4.19 1.18 -3.92
C MET A 122 2.85 0.96 -3.22
N PHE A 123 2.48 -0.30 -3.05
CA PHE A 123 1.21 -0.67 -2.44
C PHE A 123 1.45 -1.32 -1.08
N ASP A 124 0.89 -0.70 -0.03
CA ASP A 124 1.04 -1.10 1.37
C ASP A 124 2.53 -1.23 1.81
N VAL A 125 3.34 -0.21 1.48
CA VAL A 125 4.78 -0.15 1.81
C VAL A 125 5.10 1.09 2.66
N VAL A 126 4.45 2.21 2.37
CA VAL A 126 4.77 3.52 2.94
C VAL A 126 4.64 3.53 4.46
N GLU A 127 3.65 2.85 5.00
CA GLU A 127 3.38 2.73 6.44
C GLU A 127 4.46 1.96 7.20
N HIS A 128 5.25 1.16 6.51
CA HIS A 128 6.34 0.37 7.07
C HIS A 128 7.70 1.07 7.08
N LEU A 129 7.81 2.22 6.42
CA LEU A 129 9.03 3.00 6.33
C LEU A 129 9.01 4.16 7.34
N HIS A 130 10.01 4.24 8.21
CA HIS A 130 10.16 5.44 9.03
C HIS A 130 10.23 6.71 8.17
N PRO A 131 9.90 7.90 8.70
CA PRO A 131 9.88 9.14 7.92
C PRO A 131 11.14 9.39 7.09
N TRP A 132 12.32 9.13 7.65
CA TRP A 132 13.60 9.30 6.97
C TRP A 132 13.85 8.24 5.89
N GLU A 133 13.34 7.02 6.08
CA GLU A 133 13.42 5.94 5.09
C GLU A 133 12.54 6.24 3.90
N LEU A 134 11.33 6.73 4.15
CA LEU A 134 10.40 7.14 3.08
C LEU A 134 10.99 8.27 2.23
N ASP A 135 11.64 9.28 2.85
CA ASP A 135 12.32 10.34 2.11
C ASP A 135 13.42 9.78 1.18
N THR A 136 14.23 8.86 1.68
CA THR A 136 15.30 8.24 0.90
C THR A 136 14.73 7.35 -0.21
N CYS A 137 13.72 6.54 0.12
CA CYS A 137 13.03 5.67 -0.83
C CYS A 137 12.42 6.47 -1.99
N LEU A 138 11.69 7.55 -1.70
CA LEU A 138 11.08 8.39 -2.74
C LEU A 138 12.12 9.08 -3.63
N SER A 139 13.29 9.41 -3.10
CA SER A 139 14.41 9.93 -3.90
C SER A 139 14.94 8.87 -4.87
N GLU A 140 15.07 7.62 -4.44
CA GLU A 140 15.46 6.50 -5.29
C GLU A 140 14.39 6.18 -6.35
N VAL A 141 13.11 6.18 -5.95
CA VAL A 141 11.99 6.02 -6.89
C VAL A 141 12.02 7.11 -7.96
N TYR A 142 12.23 8.37 -7.56
CA TYR A 142 12.36 9.47 -8.51
C TYR A 142 13.56 9.26 -9.45
N ARG A 143 14.70 8.78 -8.95
CA ARG A 143 15.88 8.50 -9.75
C ARG A 143 15.61 7.45 -10.83
N VAL A 144 15.02 6.32 -10.46
CA VAL A 144 14.82 5.18 -11.37
C VAL A 144 13.66 5.35 -12.34
N LEU A 145 12.75 6.29 -12.11
CA LEU A 145 11.70 6.64 -13.08
C LEU A 145 12.27 7.36 -14.29
N LYS A 146 11.76 7.04 -15.46
CA LYS A 146 11.99 7.79 -16.71
C LYS A 146 11.43 9.21 -16.60
N PRO A 147 11.92 10.20 -17.37
CA PRO A 147 11.21 11.46 -17.56
C PRO A 147 9.77 11.18 -18.05
N GLY A 148 8.77 11.74 -17.35
CA GLY A 148 7.35 11.47 -17.58
C GLY A 148 6.82 10.16 -16.99
N GLY A 149 7.69 9.35 -16.37
CA GLY A 149 7.27 8.17 -15.60
C GLY A 149 6.51 8.56 -14.34
N GLN A 150 5.76 7.62 -13.77
CA GLN A 150 4.87 7.88 -12.64
C GLN A 150 5.09 6.91 -11.48
N ILE A 151 4.97 7.46 -10.27
CA ILE A 151 4.78 6.67 -9.06
C ILE A 151 3.29 6.56 -8.76
N ILE A 152 2.84 5.36 -8.39
CA ILE A 152 1.49 5.08 -7.90
C ILE A 152 1.62 4.51 -6.50
N VAL A 153 0.97 5.16 -5.54
CA VAL A 153 1.03 4.78 -4.13
C VAL A 153 -0.35 4.44 -3.62
N HIS A 154 -0.42 3.35 -2.89
CA HIS A 154 -1.53 3.03 -1.98
C HIS A 154 -0.95 2.78 -0.59
N THR A 155 -1.62 3.24 0.47
CA THR A 155 -1.26 2.98 1.87
C THR A 155 -2.49 3.08 2.76
N ALA A 156 -2.52 2.27 3.81
CA ALA A 156 -3.59 2.24 4.80
C ALA A 156 -3.03 1.85 6.19
N PRO A 157 -3.65 2.31 7.29
CA PRO A 157 -4.82 3.17 7.36
C PRO A 157 -4.49 4.66 7.21
N ASN A 158 -5.51 5.46 6.85
CA ASN A 158 -5.41 6.91 6.93
C ASN A 158 -5.23 7.35 8.38
N ARG A 159 -4.15 8.08 8.67
CA ARG A 159 -3.80 8.57 9.98
C ARG A 159 -4.91 9.41 10.65
N TRP A 160 -5.68 10.17 9.86
CA TRP A 160 -6.79 10.96 10.40
C TRP A 160 -7.96 10.09 10.86
N TYR A 161 -8.20 8.95 10.18
CA TYR A 161 -9.15 7.97 10.68
C TYR A 161 -8.75 7.47 12.06
N ASP A 162 -7.52 7.03 12.23
CA ASP A 162 -7.03 6.49 13.49
C ASP A 162 -7.05 7.53 14.63
N ALA A 163 -6.64 8.77 14.32
CA ALA A 163 -6.54 9.81 15.34
C ALA A 163 -7.89 10.43 15.73
N TYR A 164 -8.83 10.57 14.80
CA TYR A 164 -10.03 11.37 15.01
C TYR A 164 -11.33 10.59 14.89
N ALA A 165 -11.49 9.74 13.87
CA ALA A 165 -12.75 9.02 13.66
C ALA A 165 -12.83 7.74 14.50
N TYR A 166 -11.74 6.97 14.58
CA TYR A 166 -11.73 5.68 15.26
C TYR A 166 -12.15 5.75 16.74
N PRO A 167 -11.72 6.72 17.56
CA PRO A 167 -12.16 6.81 18.95
C PRO A 167 -13.70 6.91 19.08
N TRP A 168 -14.35 7.64 18.18
CA TRP A 168 -15.81 7.75 18.13
C TRP A 168 -16.47 6.47 17.63
N VAL A 169 -15.94 5.89 16.56
CA VAL A 169 -16.42 4.60 16.02
C VAL A 169 -16.34 3.53 17.12
N ARG A 170 -15.20 3.42 17.77
CA ARG A 170 -15.00 2.47 18.88
C ARG A 170 -16.01 2.69 20.01
N ARG A 171 -16.21 3.94 20.44
CA ARG A 171 -17.18 4.27 21.51
C ARG A 171 -18.60 3.83 21.14
N VAL A 172 -19.06 4.19 19.94
CA VAL A 172 -20.37 3.79 19.45
C VAL A 172 -20.51 2.28 19.38
N ARG A 173 -19.52 1.59 18.82
CA ARG A 173 -19.52 0.12 18.71
C ARG A 173 -19.47 -0.59 20.06
N THR A 174 -18.77 -0.04 21.05
CA THR A 174 -18.76 -0.55 22.42
C THR A 174 -20.14 -0.42 23.08
N LEU A 175 -20.82 0.73 22.90
CA LEU A 175 -22.20 0.92 23.39
C LEU A 175 -23.20 -0.03 22.72
N MET A 176 -22.90 -0.48 21.51
CA MET A 176 -23.70 -1.49 20.77
C MET A 176 -23.32 -2.94 21.13
N GLY A 177 -22.50 -3.17 22.15
CA GLY A 177 -22.05 -4.51 22.56
C GLY A 177 -20.99 -5.14 21.64
N GLN A 178 -20.33 -4.37 20.79
CA GLN A 178 -19.34 -4.84 19.83
C GLN A 178 -17.91 -4.42 20.20
N GLY A 179 -17.66 -4.04 21.46
CA GLY A 179 -16.38 -3.48 21.90
C GLY A 179 -15.17 -4.38 21.68
N GLU A 180 -15.34 -5.71 21.81
CA GLU A 180 -14.27 -6.68 21.59
C GLU A 180 -13.70 -6.68 20.16
N LYS A 181 -14.52 -6.33 19.16
CA LYS A 181 -14.13 -6.22 17.74
C LYS A 181 -13.39 -4.90 17.41
N TYR A 182 -13.32 -3.99 18.38
CA TYR A 182 -12.72 -2.67 18.19
C TYR A 182 -11.66 -2.42 19.27
N PRO A 183 -10.42 -2.88 19.09
CA PRO A 183 -9.34 -2.79 20.07
C PRO A 183 -9.03 -1.33 20.43
N ALA A 184 -8.30 -1.11 21.53
CA ALA A 184 -7.89 0.23 21.95
C ALA A 184 -6.91 0.87 20.95
N ASN A 185 -6.00 0.08 20.38
CA ASN A 185 -5.10 0.49 19.32
C ASN A 185 -5.75 0.24 17.95
N PRO A 186 -6.02 1.28 17.13
CA PRO A 186 -6.64 1.11 15.82
C PRO A 186 -5.83 0.26 14.84
N ARG A 187 -4.49 0.20 14.99
CA ARG A 187 -3.61 -0.63 14.16
C ARG A 187 -3.93 -2.12 14.28
N ALA A 188 -4.34 -2.57 15.48
CA ALA A 188 -4.76 -3.94 15.72
C ALA A 188 -6.16 -4.29 15.17
N LEU A 189 -6.86 -3.34 14.51
CA LEU A 189 -8.24 -3.54 14.08
C LEU A 189 -8.41 -4.69 13.07
N ASN A 190 -7.44 -4.88 12.20
CA ASN A 190 -7.47 -5.94 11.21
C ASN A 190 -6.56 -7.11 11.64
N VAL A 191 -5.31 -6.79 11.97
CA VAL A 191 -4.29 -7.76 12.38
C VAL A 191 -3.41 -7.14 13.47
N GLU A 192 -3.10 -7.88 14.52
CA GLU A 192 -2.37 -7.37 15.68
C GLU A 192 -0.93 -6.96 15.34
N VAL A 193 -0.28 -7.69 14.43
CA VAL A 193 1.10 -7.38 14.00
C VAL A 193 1.26 -5.98 13.40
N ASN A 194 0.20 -5.37 12.90
CA ASN A 194 0.24 -3.98 12.41
C ASN A 194 0.62 -2.98 13.51
N THR A 195 0.47 -3.34 14.78
CA THR A 195 0.94 -2.49 15.90
C THR A 195 2.46 -2.34 15.93
N GLU A 196 3.18 -3.31 15.39
CA GLU A 196 4.63 -3.37 15.36
C GLU A 196 5.22 -2.86 14.04
N VAL A 197 4.55 -3.18 12.93
CA VAL A 197 5.10 -2.90 11.59
C VAL A 197 4.62 -1.58 10.98
N HIS A 198 3.51 -0.98 11.46
CA HIS A 198 3.07 0.33 10.99
C HIS A 198 3.72 1.44 11.83
N VAL A 199 4.69 2.10 11.26
CA VAL A 199 5.48 3.16 11.91
C VAL A 199 5.24 4.55 11.34
N ASN A 200 4.54 4.66 10.20
CA ASN A 200 4.42 5.92 9.46
C ASN A 200 3.13 6.01 8.62
N GLU A 201 1.98 5.87 9.25
CA GLU A 201 0.70 6.05 8.55
C GLU A 201 0.57 7.46 7.96
N GLN A 202 -0.02 7.52 6.80
CA GLN A 202 -0.17 8.74 6.04
C GLN A 202 -1.58 9.34 6.15
N ASP A 203 -1.65 10.63 5.91
CA ASP A 203 -2.86 11.38 5.56
C ASP A 203 -2.64 12.11 4.22
N LEU A 204 -3.70 12.69 3.68
CA LEU A 204 -3.66 13.44 2.42
C LEU A 204 -2.51 14.46 2.35
N LEU A 205 -2.32 15.22 3.42
CA LEU A 205 -1.38 16.34 3.43
C LEU A 205 0.05 15.86 3.59
N ARG A 206 0.26 14.83 4.43
CA ARG A 206 1.58 14.23 4.62
C ARG A 206 2.07 13.56 3.35
N MET A 207 1.24 12.72 2.73
CA MET A 207 1.59 12.02 1.49
C MET A 207 1.90 13.01 0.37
N ARG A 208 1.05 14.03 0.19
CA ARG A 208 1.32 15.11 -0.78
C ARG A 208 2.65 15.80 -0.52
N ARG A 209 2.95 16.11 0.75
CA ARG A 209 4.22 16.77 1.14
C ARG A 209 5.42 15.90 0.82
N TYR A 210 5.38 14.61 1.11
CA TYR A 210 6.46 13.68 0.79
C TYR A 210 6.75 13.65 -0.71
N LEU A 211 5.73 13.43 -1.53
CA LEU A 211 5.88 13.38 -2.99
C LEU A 211 6.40 14.72 -3.55
N THR A 212 5.84 15.85 -3.11
CA THR A 212 6.28 17.16 -3.57
C THR A 212 7.74 17.45 -3.18
N ARG A 213 8.13 17.05 -1.96
CA ARG A 213 9.51 17.22 -1.48
C ARG A 213 10.51 16.34 -2.25
N ALA A 214 10.08 15.16 -2.67
CA ALA A 214 10.85 14.27 -3.54
C ALA A 214 10.84 14.72 -5.02
N SER A 215 10.39 15.94 -5.33
CA SER A 215 10.37 16.58 -6.67
C SER A 215 9.32 16.04 -7.65
N PHE A 216 8.41 15.18 -7.22
CA PHE A 216 7.30 14.76 -8.07
C PHE A 216 6.37 15.93 -8.41
N LYS A 217 5.92 15.96 -9.66
CA LYS A 217 5.01 16.96 -10.23
C LYS A 217 3.61 16.35 -10.43
N ALA A 218 2.63 17.21 -10.72
CA ALA A 218 1.24 16.80 -10.94
C ALA A 218 0.70 15.89 -9.83
N VAL A 219 1.17 16.08 -8.59
CA VAL A 219 0.83 15.23 -7.44
C VAL A 219 -0.67 15.31 -7.14
N LYS A 220 -1.34 14.18 -7.25
CA LYS A 220 -2.73 13.98 -6.82
C LYS A 220 -2.72 13.03 -5.64
N VAL A 221 -3.44 13.37 -4.59
CA VAL A 221 -3.66 12.50 -3.42
C VAL A 221 -5.13 12.54 -3.07
N TRP A 222 -5.71 11.39 -2.87
CA TRP A 222 -7.12 11.29 -2.48
C TRP A 222 -7.32 10.13 -1.50
N LEU A 223 -8.47 10.15 -0.84
CA LEU A 223 -8.89 9.08 0.05
C LEU A 223 -10.00 8.29 -0.61
N ASP A 224 -10.07 7.02 -0.29
CA ASP A 224 -11.19 6.17 -0.62
C ASP A 224 -11.41 5.13 0.49
N THR A 225 -12.58 4.57 0.50
CA THR A 225 -12.88 3.39 1.29
C THR A 225 -13.90 2.58 0.52
N PRO A 226 -13.59 1.33 0.27
CA PRO A 226 -14.52 0.45 -0.40
C PRO A 226 -15.90 0.44 0.28
N PRO A 227 -17.00 0.50 -0.49
CA PRO A 227 -18.33 0.34 0.07
C PRO A 227 -18.43 -1.01 0.77
N GLN A 228 -18.70 -0.98 2.06
CA GLN A 228 -18.94 -2.19 2.86
C GLN A 228 -20.45 -2.41 2.92
N ASN A 229 -20.91 -3.52 2.32
CA ASN A 229 -22.28 -3.98 2.53
C ASN A 229 -22.42 -4.50 3.96
N ARG A 230 -22.99 -3.68 4.84
CA ARG A 230 -23.32 -4.08 6.20
C ARG A 230 -24.83 -4.08 6.35
N ASN A 231 -25.39 -5.16 6.88
CA ASN A 231 -26.78 -5.22 7.33
C ASN A 231 -26.94 -4.36 8.61
N GLU A 232 -27.03 -3.05 8.43
CA GLU A 232 -27.25 -2.08 9.48
C GLU A 232 -28.63 -1.45 9.30
N ASN A 233 -29.17 -0.87 10.39
CA ASN A 233 -30.45 -0.17 10.29
C ASN A 233 -30.33 1.11 9.43
N THR A 234 -31.44 1.62 8.95
CA THR A 234 -31.51 2.77 8.03
C THR A 234 -30.78 4.02 8.56
N VAL A 235 -30.86 4.28 9.88
CA VAL A 235 -30.23 5.44 10.50
C VAL A 235 -28.70 5.33 10.49
N LEU A 236 -28.16 4.18 10.86
CA LEU A 236 -26.71 3.93 10.81
C LEU A 236 -26.19 3.97 9.39
N ASN A 237 -26.94 3.45 8.42
CA ASN A 237 -26.58 3.54 7.02
C ASN A 237 -26.56 5.00 6.51
N ALA A 238 -27.54 5.82 6.90
CA ALA A 238 -27.55 7.24 6.54
C ALA A 238 -26.40 8.01 7.17
N LEU A 239 -26.12 7.81 8.46
CA LEU A 239 -24.96 8.41 9.15
C LEU A 239 -23.65 8.01 8.50
N ARG A 240 -23.52 6.73 8.13
CA ARG A 240 -22.33 6.22 7.43
C ARG A 240 -22.20 6.84 6.05
N HIS A 241 -23.30 6.99 5.30
CA HIS A 241 -23.26 7.64 3.98
C HIS A 241 -22.72 9.07 4.10
N VAL A 242 -23.20 9.85 5.07
CA VAL A 242 -22.66 11.20 5.33
C VAL A 242 -21.18 11.14 5.72
N ALA A 243 -20.80 10.28 6.66
CA ALA A 243 -19.44 10.17 7.15
C ALA A 243 -18.43 9.82 6.06
N PHE A 244 -18.78 8.96 5.12
CA PHE A 244 -17.84 8.48 4.08
C PHE A 244 -17.90 9.27 2.77
N ASN A 245 -18.95 10.04 2.49
CA ASN A 245 -19.12 10.69 1.20
C ASN A 245 -19.16 12.22 1.27
N TRP A 246 -19.37 12.81 2.43
CA TRP A 246 -19.49 14.26 2.56
C TRP A 246 -18.21 14.87 3.15
N VAL A 247 -17.59 15.78 2.43
CA VAL A 247 -16.47 16.60 2.92
C VAL A 247 -17.02 17.62 3.95
N PRO A 248 -16.34 17.81 5.11
CA PRO A 248 -15.00 17.29 5.46
C PRO A 248 -15.00 15.92 6.17
N PHE A 249 -16.17 15.34 6.48
CA PHE A 249 -16.24 14.08 7.23
C PHE A 249 -15.52 12.93 6.52
N ALA A 250 -15.66 12.83 5.20
CA ALA A 250 -14.99 11.81 4.41
C ALA A 250 -13.47 11.77 4.63
N TRP A 251 -12.83 12.90 4.85
CA TRP A 251 -11.39 12.96 5.12
C TRP A 251 -10.98 12.21 6.40
N PHE A 252 -11.87 12.11 7.36
CA PHE A 252 -11.62 11.45 8.63
C PHE A 252 -12.12 10.00 8.67
N PHE A 253 -13.09 9.64 7.83
CA PHE A 253 -13.71 8.32 7.85
C PHE A 253 -13.20 7.39 6.76
N GLN A 254 -12.72 7.92 5.65
CA GLN A 254 -12.07 7.11 4.61
C GLN A 254 -10.70 6.63 5.10
N ARG A 255 -10.40 5.35 4.81
CA ARG A 255 -9.28 4.66 5.43
C ARG A 255 -8.08 4.47 4.51
N GLU A 256 -8.27 4.53 3.22
CA GLU A 256 -7.24 4.25 2.22
C GLU A 256 -6.75 5.54 1.58
N VAL A 257 -5.45 5.68 1.47
CA VAL A 257 -4.77 6.84 0.88
C VAL A 257 -4.16 6.42 -0.44
N PHE A 258 -4.56 7.07 -1.51
CA PHE A 258 -4.02 6.88 -2.84
C PHE A 258 -3.25 8.12 -3.27
N ALA A 259 -2.16 7.91 -4.00
CA ALA A 259 -1.42 9.02 -4.59
C ALA A 259 -0.80 8.65 -5.93
N VAL A 260 -0.71 9.66 -6.81
CA VAL A 260 0.02 9.59 -8.08
C VAL A 260 0.89 10.82 -8.19
N GLY A 261 2.12 10.64 -8.66
CA GLY A 261 3.05 11.72 -8.97
C GLY A 261 3.85 11.41 -10.24
N ALA A 262 4.17 12.43 -11.02
CA ALA A 262 4.97 12.30 -12.24
C ALA A 262 6.40 12.86 -12.01
N LYS A 263 7.39 12.21 -12.66
CA LYS A 263 8.78 12.73 -12.74
C LYS A 263 8.92 13.80 -13.80
#